data_8aaf7e49fe6d99810bcf181f79921fe0
#
_entry.id   8aaf7e49fe6d99810bcf181f79921fe0
#
_cell.length_a   1.000
_cell.length_b   1.000
_cell.length_c   1.000
_cell.angle_alpha   90.00
_cell.angle_beta   90.00
_cell.angle_gamma   90.00
#
_symmetry.space_group_name_H-M   'P 1'
#
loop_
_entity.id
_entity.type
_entity.pdbx_description
1 polymer ?
#
loop_
_entity_poly.entity_id
_entity_poly.type
_entity_poly.pdbx_seq_one_letter_code
_entity_poly.pdbx_strand_id
1 'polypeptide(L)'
;MKLLLDTHLLLWAASDAGRLSNEARGLIDNRDNALFFSPASLWEVAIKRGLRRDDFKVDPRLLHRGLRDHGYELPIISQHVLAIEGLPAIHKDPFDRVWVAQATVEGITLVTTDSLVARYPGPIQLV
;
A
#
# COMPACT_ATOMS: atom_id res chain seq x y z
N MET A 1 16.26 -0.01 0.72
CA MET A 1 15.19 -0.24 1.69
C MET A 1 14.08 -1.09 1.07
N LYS A 2 13.34 -1.79 1.90
CA LYS A 2 12.14 -2.51 1.46
C LYS A 2 10.91 -1.67 1.84
N LEU A 3 10.11 -1.31 0.85
CA LEU A 3 8.98 -0.40 1.01
C LEU A 3 7.68 -1.08 0.58
N LEU A 4 6.67 -1.07 1.45
CA LEU A 4 5.31 -1.47 1.12
C LEU A 4 4.52 -0.21 0.80
N LEU A 5 3.95 -0.12 -0.40
CA LEU A 5 3.25 1.09 -0.85
C LEU A 5 1.74 0.96 -0.62
N ASP A 6 1.10 2.02 -0.15
CA ASP A 6 -0.36 2.05 -0.03
C ASP A 6 -1.01 2.09 -1.43
N THR A 7 -2.32 1.89 -1.47
CA THR A 7 -3.06 1.77 -2.74
C THR A 7 -2.97 3.03 -3.58
N HIS A 8 -3.10 4.22 -3.00
CA HIS A 8 -3.06 5.45 -3.78
C HIS A 8 -1.68 5.69 -4.41
N LEU A 9 -0.60 5.38 -3.70
CA LEU A 9 0.74 5.47 -4.27
C LEU A 9 0.90 4.50 -5.45
N LEU A 10 0.37 3.29 -5.33
CA LEU A 10 0.40 2.32 -6.42
C LEU A 10 -0.38 2.82 -7.64
N LEU A 11 -1.58 3.35 -7.42
CA LEU A 11 -2.42 3.87 -8.50
C LEU A 11 -1.77 5.07 -9.19
N TRP A 12 -1.23 6.01 -8.42
CA TRP A 12 -0.58 7.18 -9.01
C TRP A 12 0.69 6.81 -9.74
N ALA A 13 1.51 5.92 -9.20
CA ALA A 13 2.72 5.47 -9.89
C ALA A 13 2.39 4.79 -11.22
N ALA A 14 1.30 4.04 -11.28
CA ALA A 14 0.90 3.31 -12.47
C ALA A 14 0.21 4.17 -13.53
N SER A 15 -0.59 5.18 -13.13
CA SER A 15 -1.49 5.88 -14.06
C SER A 15 -1.51 7.40 -13.93
N ASP A 16 -0.94 7.99 -12.88
CA ASP A 16 -0.97 9.44 -12.67
C ASP A 16 0.22 9.90 -11.81
N ALA A 17 1.42 9.69 -12.34
CA ALA A 17 2.67 9.96 -11.61
C ALA A 17 2.82 11.43 -11.20
N GLY A 18 2.11 12.35 -11.86
CA GLY A 18 2.13 13.77 -11.50
C GLY A 18 1.53 14.06 -10.13
N ARG A 19 0.74 13.15 -9.56
CA ARG A 19 0.16 13.29 -8.23
C ARG A 19 1.09 12.86 -7.10
N LEU A 20 2.19 12.17 -7.44
CA LEU A 20 3.17 11.78 -6.44
C LEU A 20 3.91 13.00 -5.91
N SER A 21 4.10 13.08 -4.60
CA SER A 21 4.97 14.10 -4.00
C SER A 21 6.42 13.85 -4.44
N ASN A 22 7.27 14.86 -4.33
CA ASN A 22 8.70 14.71 -4.64
C ASN A 22 9.34 13.64 -3.75
N GLU A 23 8.93 13.57 -2.49
CA GLU A 23 9.42 12.56 -1.55
C GLU A 23 9.01 11.16 -1.98
N ALA A 24 7.73 10.94 -2.32
CA ALA A 24 7.23 9.66 -2.79
C ALA A 24 7.95 9.24 -4.09
N ARG A 25 8.09 10.16 -5.03
CA ARG A 25 8.76 9.90 -6.29
C ARG A 25 10.23 9.51 -6.08
N GLY A 26 10.92 10.19 -5.18
CA GLY A 26 12.31 9.87 -4.86
C GLY A 26 12.46 8.46 -4.29
N LEU A 27 11.54 8.03 -3.43
CA LEU A 27 11.55 6.68 -2.89
C LEU A 27 11.26 5.62 -3.95
N ILE A 28 10.26 5.86 -4.81
CA ILE A 28 9.84 4.91 -5.84
C ILE A 28 10.88 4.78 -6.95
N ASP A 29 11.50 5.88 -7.36
CA ASP A 29 12.48 5.89 -8.45
C ASP A 29 13.88 5.43 -8.02
N ASN A 30 14.15 5.37 -6.73
CA ASN A 30 15.44 4.90 -6.22
C ASN A 30 15.57 3.39 -6.40
N ARG A 31 16.49 2.97 -7.28
CA ARG A 31 16.69 1.56 -7.62
C ARG A 31 17.25 0.72 -6.46
N ASP A 32 17.79 1.36 -5.44
CA ASP A 32 18.26 0.65 -4.23
C ASP A 32 17.09 0.22 -3.35
N ASN A 33 15.89 0.74 -3.58
CA ASN A 33 14.68 0.36 -2.86
C ASN A 33 13.97 -0.80 -3.55
N ALA A 34 13.61 -1.82 -2.78
CA ALA A 34 12.71 -2.88 -3.24
C ALA A 34 11.26 -2.46 -2.92
N LEU A 35 10.43 -2.40 -3.95
CA LEU A 35 9.03 -1.97 -3.81
C LEU A 35 8.13 -3.18 -3.69
N PHE A 36 7.24 -3.16 -2.70
CA PHE A 36 6.27 -4.22 -2.45
C PHE A 36 4.85 -3.69 -2.57
N PHE A 37 3.93 -4.54 -2.99
CA PHE A 37 2.50 -4.28 -2.94
C PHE A 37 1.79 -5.44 -2.23
N SER A 38 0.68 -5.12 -1.58
CA SER A 38 -0.15 -6.12 -0.89
C SER A 38 -1.33 -6.54 -1.77
N PRO A 39 -1.72 -7.83 -1.73
CA PRO A 39 -2.99 -8.25 -2.31
C PRO A 39 -4.20 -7.47 -1.78
N ALA A 40 -4.09 -6.92 -0.58
CA ALA A 40 -5.14 -6.06 -0.02
C ALA A 40 -5.38 -4.81 -0.86
N SER A 41 -4.36 -4.27 -1.54
CA SER A 41 -4.53 -3.14 -2.45
C SER A 41 -5.33 -3.53 -3.69
N LEU A 42 -5.10 -4.71 -4.23
CA LEU A 42 -5.91 -5.24 -5.35
C LEU A 42 -7.36 -5.47 -4.92
N TRP A 43 -7.55 -5.98 -3.73
CA TRP A 43 -8.88 -6.18 -3.14
C TRP A 43 -9.61 -4.85 -2.97
N GLU A 44 -8.94 -3.83 -2.44
CA GLU A 44 -9.51 -2.49 -2.30
C GLU A 44 -9.93 -1.92 -3.66
N VAL A 45 -9.06 -2.02 -4.67
CA VAL A 45 -9.36 -1.55 -6.03
C VAL A 45 -10.57 -2.28 -6.60
N ALA A 46 -10.64 -3.60 -6.46
CA ALA A 46 -11.74 -4.40 -6.97
C ALA A 46 -13.08 -3.99 -6.34
N ILE A 47 -13.11 -3.82 -5.01
CA ILE A 47 -14.32 -3.41 -4.30
C ILE A 47 -14.76 -2.01 -4.70
N LYS A 48 -13.84 -1.04 -4.66
CA LYS A 48 -14.17 0.37 -4.89
C LYS A 48 -14.48 0.66 -6.36
N ARG A 49 -13.86 -0.08 -7.29
CA ARG A 49 -14.25 -0.03 -8.70
C ARG A 49 -15.69 -0.54 -8.89
N GLY A 50 -16.04 -1.61 -8.22
CA GLY A 50 -17.41 -2.15 -8.23
C GLY A 50 -18.44 -1.16 -7.69
N LEU A 51 -18.04 -0.29 -6.76
CA LEU A 51 -18.87 0.79 -6.21
C LEU A 51 -18.85 2.05 -7.10
N ARG A 52 -18.16 2.01 -8.23
CA ARG A 52 -18.05 3.10 -9.22
C ARG A 52 -17.46 4.39 -8.62
N ARG A 53 -16.48 4.24 -7.71
CA ARG A 53 -15.75 5.37 -7.16
C ARG A 53 -14.84 6.01 -8.21
N ASP A 54 -14.83 7.34 -8.30
CA ASP A 54 -14.08 8.08 -9.33
C ASP A 54 -12.57 7.90 -9.20
N ASP A 55 -12.06 7.70 -8.00
CA ASP A 55 -10.64 7.49 -7.72
C ASP A 55 -10.19 6.03 -7.93
N PHE A 56 -11.10 5.11 -8.30
CA PHE A 56 -10.83 3.68 -8.46
C PHE A 56 -11.36 3.14 -9.78
N LYS A 57 -10.92 3.73 -10.91
CA LYS A 57 -11.35 3.29 -12.24
C LYS A 57 -10.43 2.27 -12.89
N VAL A 58 -9.28 2.01 -12.30
CA VAL A 58 -8.27 1.11 -12.85
C VAL A 58 -8.74 -0.34 -12.79
N ASP A 59 -8.52 -1.08 -13.88
CA ASP A 59 -8.78 -2.51 -13.90
C ASP A 59 -7.76 -3.23 -12.99
N PRO A 60 -8.20 -3.95 -11.95
CA PRO A 60 -7.28 -4.60 -11.02
C PRO A 60 -6.36 -5.64 -11.67
N ARG A 61 -6.78 -6.28 -12.78
CA ARG A 61 -5.93 -7.23 -13.49
C ARG A 61 -4.76 -6.55 -14.19
N LEU A 62 -5.03 -5.39 -14.81
CA LEU A 62 -3.99 -4.60 -15.46
C LEU A 62 -3.04 -3.99 -14.43
N LEU A 63 -3.59 -3.50 -13.32
CA LEU A 63 -2.79 -2.99 -12.22
C LEU A 63 -1.85 -4.08 -11.68
N HIS A 64 -2.37 -5.28 -11.42
CA HIS A 64 -1.57 -6.39 -10.91
C HIS A 64 -0.41 -6.73 -11.83
N ARG A 65 -0.66 -6.79 -13.14
CA ARG A 65 0.38 -7.05 -14.12
C ARG A 65 1.49 -6.02 -14.07
N GLY A 66 1.12 -4.73 -14.04
CA GLY A 66 2.08 -3.64 -13.96
C GLY A 66 2.88 -3.64 -12.66
N LEU A 67 2.22 -3.93 -11.53
CA LEU A 67 2.89 -4.00 -10.24
C LEU A 67 3.92 -5.14 -10.19
N ARG A 68 3.60 -6.30 -10.75
CA ARG A 68 4.52 -7.43 -10.81
C ARG A 68 5.73 -7.16 -11.70
N ASP A 69 5.57 -6.34 -12.73
CA ASP A 69 6.68 -5.96 -13.60
C ASP A 69 7.68 -5.03 -12.92
N HIS A 70 7.26 -4.29 -11.90
CA HIS A 70 8.07 -3.24 -11.26
C HIS A 70 8.38 -3.50 -9.78
N GLY A 71 7.80 -4.53 -9.17
CA GLY A 71 7.99 -4.80 -7.76
C GLY A 71 7.62 -6.21 -7.36
N TYR A 72 7.44 -6.41 -6.05
CA TYR A 72 7.18 -7.71 -5.45
C TYR A 72 5.84 -7.72 -4.75
N GLU A 73 5.11 -8.82 -4.89
CA GLU A 73 3.92 -9.05 -4.10
C GLU A 73 4.31 -9.51 -2.69
N LEU A 74 3.70 -8.89 -1.67
CA LEU A 74 3.83 -9.33 -0.29
C LEU A 74 2.57 -10.12 0.08
N PRO A 75 2.61 -11.46 0.07
CA PRO A 75 1.42 -12.26 0.36
C PRO A 75 0.92 -12.03 1.78
N ILE A 76 -0.39 -12.05 1.96
CA ILE A 76 -1.02 -11.97 3.28
C ILE A 76 -1.03 -13.36 3.89
N ILE A 77 -0.40 -13.49 5.06
CA ILE A 77 -0.37 -14.76 5.80
C ILE A 77 -1.07 -14.61 7.16
N SER A 78 -1.28 -15.73 7.83
CA SER A 78 -1.99 -15.75 9.11
C SER A 78 -1.37 -14.85 10.17
N GLN A 79 -0.03 -14.78 10.21
CA GLN A 79 0.65 -13.89 11.15
C GLN A 79 0.28 -12.43 10.99
N HIS A 80 0.09 -11.98 9.74
CA HIS A 80 -0.36 -10.61 9.47
C HIS A 80 -1.77 -10.39 10.01
N VAL A 81 -2.68 -11.32 9.73
CA VAL A 81 -4.07 -11.22 10.16
C VAL A 81 -4.19 -11.20 11.68
N LEU A 82 -3.44 -12.08 12.35
CA LEU A 82 -3.44 -12.13 13.82
C LEU A 82 -2.85 -10.85 14.44
N ALA A 83 -1.85 -10.26 13.81
CA ALA A 83 -1.25 -9.01 14.29
C ALA A 83 -2.20 -7.82 14.22
N ILE A 84 -3.24 -7.86 13.36
CA ILE A 84 -4.25 -6.80 13.27
C ILE A 84 -4.97 -6.59 14.60
N GLU A 85 -5.23 -7.67 15.32
CA GLU A 85 -5.94 -7.61 16.61
C GLU A 85 -5.22 -6.72 17.63
N GLY A 86 -3.90 -6.67 17.59
CA GLY A 86 -3.10 -5.85 18.50
C GLY A 86 -2.99 -4.38 18.11
N LEU A 87 -3.51 -3.98 16.95
CA LEU A 87 -3.43 -2.58 16.51
C LEU A 87 -4.43 -1.69 17.26
N PRO A 88 -4.04 -0.45 17.59
CA PRO A 88 -4.98 0.50 18.18
C PRO A 88 -6.11 0.86 17.22
N ALA A 89 -7.24 1.31 17.75
CA ALA A 89 -8.42 1.68 16.96
C ALA A 89 -8.29 3.12 16.43
N ILE A 90 -7.33 3.35 15.52
CA ILE A 90 -7.07 4.67 14.94
C ILE A 90 -7.92 4.90 13.69
N HIS A 91 -8.01 3.92 12.81
CA HIS A 91 -8.76 4.02 11.56
C HIS A 91 -9.61 2.75 11.38
N LYS A 92 -10.80 2.91 10.82
CA LYS A 92 -11.72 1.78 10.60
C LYS A 92 -11.46 1.03 9.31
N ASP A 93 -10.66 1.59 8.40
CA ASP A 93 -10.39 0.99 7.11
C ASP A 93 -9.62 -0.32 7.29
N PRO A 94 -10.20 -1.47 6.90
CA PRO A 94 -9.54 -2.76 7.08
C PRO A 94 -8.29 -2.91 6.22
N PHE A 95 -8.22 -2.25 5.08
CA PHE A 95 -7.06 -2.34 4.19
C PHE A 95 -5.83 -1.71 4.83
N ASP A 96 -5.99 -0.52 5.42
CA ASP A 96 -4.90 0.17 6.12
C ASP A 96 -4.33 -0.71 7.23
N ARG A 97 -5.20 -1.34 8.00
CA ARG A 97 -4.80 -2.19 9.12
C ARG A 97 -4.00 -3.41 8.65
N VAL A 98 -4.36 -4.00 7.52
CA VAL A 98 -3.60 -5.12 6.93
C VAL A 98 -2.19 -4.65 6.55
N TRP A 99 -2.04 -3.50 5.89
CA TRP A 99 -0.72 -3.01 5.51
C TRP A 99 0.16 -2.72 6.71
N VAL A 100 -0.40 -2.10 7.75
CA VAL A 100 0.35 -1.82 8.98
C VAL A 100 0.83 -3.13 9.62
N ALA A 101 -0.04 -4.14 9.68
CA ALA A 101 0.32 -5.45 10.21
C ALA A 101 1.40 -6.13 9.37
N GLN A 102 1.28 -6.11 8.05
CA GLN A 102 2.28 -6.68 7.14
C GLN A 102 3.64 -6.01 7.34
N ALA A 103 3.68 -4.69 7.33
CA ALA A 103 4.92 -3.94 7.48
C ALA A 103 5.59 -4.23 8.83
N THR A 104 4.80 -4.31 9.90
CA THR A 104 5.31 -4.57 11.25
C THR A 104 5.88 -5.98 11.37
N VAL A 105 5.14 -6.99 10.90
CA VAL A 105 5.58 -8.39 10.99
C VAL A 105 6.82 -8.64 10.13
N GLU A 106 6.84 -8.08 8.92
CA GLU A 106 7.95 -8.31 7.98
C GLU A 106 9.14 -7.37 8.20
N GLY A 107 8.99 -6.36 9.06
CA GLY A 107 10.07 -5.42 9.34
C GLY A 107 10.43 -4.53 8.14
N ILE A 108 9.46 -4.21 7.30
CA ILE A 108 9.63 -3.30 6.16
C ILE A 108 8.87 -2.00 6.41
N THR A 109 9.14 -0.97 5.62
CA THR A 109 8.51 0.35 5.82
C THR A 109 7.24 0.48 4.98
N LEU A 110 6.11 0.77 5.63
CA LEU A 110 4.88 1.17 4.94
C LEU A 110 5.00 2.64 4.55
N VAL A 111 4.86 2.93 3.26
CA VAL A 111 4.82 4.30 2.73
C VAL A 111 3.38 4.66 2.41
N THR A 112 2.90 5.76 2.97
CA THR A 112 1.50 6.16 2.85
C THR A 112 1.37 7.66 2.65
N THR A 113 0.26 8.07 2.01
CA THR A 113 -0.15 9.47 1.92
C THR A 113 -1.20 9.84 2.96
N ASP A 114 -1.68 8.87 3.74
CA ASP A 114 -2.76 9.07 4.70
C ASP A 114 -2.20 9.36 6.09
N SER A 115 -2.48 10.56 6.60
CA SER A 115 -2.01 10.99 7.92
C SER A 115 -2.59 10.13 9.06
N LEU A 116 -3.78 9.55 8.90
CA LEU A 116 -4.34 8.64 9.89
C LEU A 116 -3.56 7.33 9.97
N VAL A 117 -3.18 6.78 8.83
CA VAL A 117 -2.35 5.57 8.77
C VAL A 117 -1.00 5.81 9.45
N ALA A 118 -0.42 7.00 9.23
CA ALA A 118 0.86 7.37 9.84
C ALA A 118 0.80 7.45 11.38
N ARG A 119 -0.39 7.48 11.97
CA ARG A 119 -0.56 7.50 13.43
C ARG A 119 -0.43 6.12 14.08
N TYR A 120 -0.48 5.03 13.32
CA TYR A 120 -0.27 3.70 13.87
C TYR A 120 1.19 3.55 14.33
N PRO A 121 1.42 2.78 15.42
CA PRO A 121 2.80 2.41 15.77
C PRO A 121 3.36 1.46 14.71
N GLY A 122 4.65 1.60 14.41
CA GLY A 122 5.32 0.73 13.47
C GLY A 122 6.17 1.47 12.47
N PRO A 123 6.76 0.75 11.49
CA PRO A 123 7.64 1.35 10.49
C PRO A 123 6.83 1.99 9.36
N ILE A 124 6.35 3.20 9.59
CA ILE A 124 5.49 3.93 8.65
C ILE A 124 6.11 5.28 8.30
N GLN A 125 6.12 5.59 7.01
CA GLN A 125 6.60 6.86 6.48
C GLN A 125 5.48 7.56 5.72
N LEU A 126 5.11 8.75 6.17
CA LEU A 126 4.16 9.63 5.48
C LEU A 126 4.89 10.42 4.39
N VAL A 127 4.32 10.45 3.21
CA VAL A 127 4.90 11.17 2.05
C VAL A 127 3.93 12.15 1.40
#